data_dd7b3d9f1694526bd428e378f3306af2
#
_entry.id   dd7b3d9f1694526bd428e378f3306af2
#
_cell.length_a   1.000
_cell.length_b   1.000
_cell.length_c   1.000
_cell.angle_alpha   90.00
_cell.angle_beta   90.00
_cell.angle_gamma   90.00
#
_symmetry.space_group_name_H-M   'P 1'
#
loop_
_entity.id
_entity.type
_entity.pdbx_description
1 polymer ?
#
loop_
_entity_poly.entity_id
_entity_poly.type
_entity_poly.pdbx_seq_one_letter_code
_entity_poly.pdbx_strand_id
1 'polypeptide(L)'
;MPSLSICFALLLATAAAQPFSFNASSFHAEPTEPRLRAQSGYEGVIFDFKTAKASDVTPNGMIQQNQASSNPFLSTLPGDGNGQTLVTMGPCAGNTPHTHPRGSEISFLLYGEISFGMVEENANGNQLIIRNMTQNTTFHVPQGVLHFSHNLACKPAAFLANFATKDPGTQTMWNSLLQVPTPALNAATGLSEVNIEQLKTLPLVVAPGTGGEECMRRCGLDFQKANAFHNVPPANTVAAPSVATQGRKLK
;
A
#
# COMPACT_ATOMS: atom_id res chain seq x y z
N MET A 1 29.15 -62.48 27.07
CA MET A 1 29.31 -61.09 26.62
C MET A 1 27.92 -60.51 26.57
N PRO A 2 27.49 -59.61 27.49
CA PRO A 2 26.18 -58.97 27.44
C PRO A 2 26.23 -57.69 26.66
N SER A 3 25.28 -57.50 25.75
CA SER A 3 25.07 -56.31 24.95
C SER A 3 24.40 -55.20 25.78
N LEU A 4 25.02 -54.04 25.82
CA LEU A 4 24.46 -52.84 26.44
C LEU A 4 23.54 -52.12 25.43
N SER A 5 22.23 -52.16 25.68
CA SER A 5 21.26 -51.31 24.96
C SER A 5 21.17 -49.95 25.63
N ILE A 6 21.62 -48.91 24.92
CA ILE A 6 21.48 -47.54 25.36
C ILE A 6 20.16 -46.98 24.82
N CYS A 7 19.17 -46.81 25.73
CA CYS A 7 17.95 -46.07 25.43
C CYS A 7 18.23 -44.56 25.44
N PHE A 8 18.17 -43.90 24.28
CA PHE A 8 18.09 -42.44 24.17
C PHE A 8 16.66 -41.99 24.44
N ALA A 9 16.42 -41.42 25.59
CA ALA A 9 15.18 -40.70 25.87
C ALA A 9 15.28 -39.28 25.24
N LEU A 10 14.52 -39.03 24.19
CA LEU A 10 14.34 -37.67 23.63
C LEU A 10 13.41 -36.89 24.57
N LEU A 11 13.96 -35.97 25.34
CA LEU A 11 13.19 -34.95 26.03
C LEU A 11 12.74 -33.91 25.01
N LEU A 12 11.50 -33.96 24.56
CA LEU A 12 10.81 -32.90 23.87
C LEU A 12 10.44 -31.81 24.89
N ALA A 13 11.28 -30.80 25.01
CA ALA A 13 10.93 -29.57 25.73
C ALA A 13 9.93 -28.80 24.87
N THR A 14 8.65 -28.84 25.21
CA THR A 14 7.63 -27.94 24.69
C THR A 14 7.89 -26.55 25.27
N ALA A 15 8.55 -25.67 24.53
CA ALA A 15 8.62 -24.26 24.90
C ALA A 15 7.19 -23.68 24.78
N ALA A 16 6.53 -23.49 25.92
CA ALA A 16 5.29 -22.74 25.97
C ALA A 16 5.57 -21.31 25.52
N ALA A 17 4.92 -20.84 24.46
CA ALA A 17 5.00 -19.46 24.04
C ALA A 17 4.49 -18.56 25.18
N GLN A 18 5.36 -17.73 25.72
CA GLN A 18 4.98 -16.75 26.72
C GLN A 18 4.12 -15.67 26.07
N PRO A 19 2.98 -15.30 26.67
CA PRO A 19 2.16 -14.23 26.11
C PRO A 19 2.95 -12.90 26.13
N PHE A 20 3.06 -12.26 25.00
CA PHE A 20 3.69 -10.94 24.85
C PHE A 20 2.86 -9.91 25.61
N SER A 21 3.39 -9.37 26.71
CA SER A 21 2.81 -8.23 27.41
C SER A 21 3.64 -6.97 27.11
N PHE A 22 3.05 -6.04 26.37
CA PHE A 22 3.67 -4.75 26.09
C PHE A 22 3.57 -3.86 27.35
N ASN A 23 4.68 -3.60 28.02
CA ASN A 23 4.72 -2.67 29.13
C ASN A 23 5.23 -1.31 28.67
N ALA A 24 4.33 -0.33 28.55
CA ALA A 24 4.63 1.02 28.12
C ALA A 24 5.62 1.78 29.06
N SER A 25 5.83 1.33 30.30
CA SER A 25 6.74 1.96 31.24
C SER A 25 8.23 1.67 30.99
N SER A 26 8.55 0.74 30.06
CA SER A 26 9.93 0.43 29.68
C SER A 26 10.55 1.39 28.65
N PHE A 27 9.79 2.42 28.22
CA PHE A 27 10.24 3.39 27.21
C PHE A 27 11.19 4.48 27.70
N HIS A 28 11.53 4.53 29.01
CA HIS A 28 12.39 5.58 29.58
C HIS A 28 13.90 5.34 29.44
N ALA A 29 14.33 4.16 28.98
CA ALA A 29 15.71 3.95 28.54
C ALA A 29 15.62 3.73 27.03
N GLU A 30 16.27 4.55 26.22
CA GLU A 30 16.33 4.37 24.76
C GLU A 30 16.67 2.91 24.45
N PRO A 31 15.68 2.09 24.05
CA PRO A 31 15.94 0.68 23.82
C PRO A 31 16.74 0.56 22.54
N THR A 32 17.91 -0.03 22.62
CA THR A 32 18.63 -0.41 21.41
C THR A 32 17.76 -1.37 20.60
N GLU A 33 17.80 -1.27 19.28
CA GLU A 33 17.03 -2.13 18.35
C GLU A 33 17.14 -3.63 18.67
N PRO A 34 18.32 -4.19 19.07
CA PRO A 34 18.41 -5.58 19.53
C PRO A 34 17.52 -5.90 20.75
N ARG A 35 17.33 -4.95 21.66
CA ARG A 35 16.41 -5.12 22.80
C ARG A 35 14.96 -5.17 22.35
N LEU A 36 14.55 -4.29 21.44
CA LEU A 36 13.20 -4.29 20.89
C LEU A 36 12.90 -5.61 20.19
N ARG A 37 13.84 -6.12 19.40
CA ARG A 37 13.70 -7.43 18.75
C ARG A 37 13.55 -8.58 19.74
N ALA A 38 14.39 -8.61 20.78
CA ALA A 38 14.30 -9.62 21.83
C ALA A 38 12.98 -9.54 22.61
N GLN A 39 12.48 -8.32 22.88
CA GLN A 39 11.20 -8.10 23.55
C GLN A 39 10.00 -8.51 22.68
N SER A 40 10.10 -8.37 21.37
CA SER A 40 9.05 -8.79 20.43
C SER A 40 8.98 -10.32 20.24
N GLY A 41 9.92 -11.08 20.83
CA GLY A 41 10.01 -12.53 20.59
C GLY A 41 10.31 -12.92 19.16
N TYR A 42 10.80 -11.94 18.35
CA TYR A 42 11.01 -12.07 16.91
C TYR A 42 9.73 -12.35 16.09
N GLU A 43 8.57 -12.10 16.68
CA GLU A 43 7.31 -12.12 15.92
C GLU A 43 7.37 -11.12 14.77
N GLY A 44 6.90 -11.55 13.59
CA GLY A 44 6.94 -10.73 12.37
C GLY A 44 8.27 -10.71 11.63
N VAL A 45 9.32 -11.43 12.12
CA VAL A 45 10.56 -11.64 11.34
C VAL A 45 10.28 -12.38 10.02
N ILE A 46 9.27 -13.24 10.02
CA ILE A 46 8.67 -13.82 8.82
C ILE A 46 7.28 -13.21 8.66
N PHE A 47 7.04 -12.55 7.52
CA PHE A 47 5.73 -12.03 7.16
C PHE A 47 5.14 -12.89 6.04
N ASP A 48 4.04 -13.56 6.33
CA ASP A 48 3.37 -14.44 5.37
C ASP A 48 2.21 -13.72 4.67
N PHE A 49 2.43 -13.32 3.43
CA PHE A 49 1.40 -12.69 2.60
C PHE A 49 0.18 -13.58 2.34
N LYS A 50 0.28 -14.92 2.47
CA LYS A 50 -0.88 -15.80 2.27
C LYS A 50 -1.91 -15.66 3.38
N THR A 51 -1.47 -15.33 4.59
CA THR A 51 -2.32 -15.19 5.78
C THR A 51 -2.51 -13.75 6.21
N ALA A 52 -1.73 -12.82 5.64
CA ALA A 52 -1.81 -11.41 5.95
C ALA A 52 -3.15 -10.82 5.53
N LYS A 53 -3.76 -10.03 6.43
CA LYS A 53 -4.97 -9.29 6.10
C LYS A 53 -4.66 -8.27 5.01
N ALA A 54 -5.44 -8.27 3.95
CA ALA A 54 -5.36 -7.25 2.92
C ALA A 54 -5.80 -5.87 3.49
N SER A 55 -5.09 -4.81 3.13
CA SER A 55 -5.49 -3.43 3.42
C SER A 55 -6.66 -3.01 2.54
N ASP A 56 -6.63 -3.45 1.28
CA ASP A 56 -7.66 -3.18 0.29
C ASP A 56 -8.01 -4.47 -0.45
N VAL A 57 -9.30 -4.74 -0.59
CA VAL A 57 -9.85 -5.85 -1.37
C VAL A 57 -10.93 -5.30 -2.27
N THR A 58 -10.79 -5.54 -3.55
CA THR A 58 -11.77 -5.19 -4.58
C THR A 58 -12.04 -6.41 -5.45
N PRO A 59 -13.11 -6.42 -6.26
CA PRO A 59 -13.30 -7.46 -7.26
C PRO A 59 -12.16 -7.56 -8.28
N ASN A 60 -11.35 -6.52 -8.38
CA ASN A 60 -10.25 -6.42 -9.34
C ASN A 60 -8.88 -6.81 -8.74
N GLY A 61 -8.83 -7.21 -7.46
CA GLY A 61 -7.61 -7.65 -6.82
C GLY A 61 -7.50 -7.22 -5.35
N MET A 62 -6.29 -7.31 -4.79
CA MET A 62 -6.04 -6.94 -3.41
C MET A 62 -4.65 -6.34 -3.22
N ILE A 63 -4.52 -5.58 -2.14
CA ILE A 63 -3.28 -5.02 -1.64
C ILE A 63 -3.02 -5.56 -0.24
N GLN A 64 -1.83 -6.15 -0.02
CA GLN A 64 -1.39 -6.66 1.27
C GLN A 64 -0.08 -5.98 1.64
N GLN A 65 -0.01 -5.41 2.84
CA GLN A 65 1.10 -4.56 3.27
C GLN A 65 1.90 -5.24 4.38
N ASN A 66 3.21 -5.29 4.20
CA ASN A 66 4.22 -5.55 5.22
C ASN A 66 4.93 -4.22 5.53
N GLN A 67 4.28 -3.39 6.31
CA GLN A 67 4.72 -2.04 6.68
C GLN A 67 4.66 -1.89 8.21
N ALA A 68 5.21 -0.83 8.76
CA ALA A 68 5.24 -0.63 10.21
C ALA A 68 3.86 -0.67 10.88
N SER A 69 2.80 -0.28 10.17
CA SER A 69 1.40 -0.35 10.62
C SER A 69 0.84 -1.77 10.72
N SER A 70 1.33 -2.71 9.89
CA SER A 70 0.84 -4.09 9.81
C SER A 70 1.84 -5.11 10.39
N ASN A 71 3.12 -4.74 10.47
CA ASN A 71 4.19 -5.56 11.04
C ASN A 71 5.06 -4.74 12.00
N PRO A 72 4.76 -4.74 13.30
CA PRO A 72 5.51 -3.98 14.31
C PRO A 72 7.00 -4.34 14.38
N PHE A 73 7.41 -5.53 13.96
CA PHE A 73 8.82 -5.93 13.90
C PHE A 73 9.65 -4.96 13.04
N LEU A 74 9.08 -4.40 11.99
CA LEU A 74 9.78 -3.42 11.14
C LEU A 74 10.21 -2.16 11.91
N SER A 75 9.51 -1.80 12.99
CA SER A 75 9.88 -0.69 13.86
C SER A 75 11.13 -0.99 14.72
N THR A 76 11.56 -2.24 14.78
CA THR A 76 12.79 -2.66 15.48
C THR A 76 14.00 -2.68 14.57
N LEU A 77 13.84 -2.42 13.27
CA LEU A 77 14.94 -2.36 12.33
C LEU A 77 15.62 -0.99 12.37
N PRO A 78 16.96 -0.95 12.15
CA PRO A 78 17.72 0.29 12.17
C PRO A 78 17.31 1.23 11.02
N GLY A 79 17.44 2.53 11.26
CA GLY A 79 17.12 3.56 10.28
C GLY A 79 15.65 3.54 9.88
N ASP A 80 15.37 3.85 8.63
CA ASP A 80 14.01 3.89 8.10
C ASP A 80 13.42 2.50 7.81
N GLY A 81 14.24 1.46 7.90
CA GLY A 81 13.84 0.09 7.59
C GLY A 81 13.42 -0.10 6.13
N ASN A 82 12.70 -1.20 5.88
CA ASN A 82 12.14 -1.50 4.56
C ASN A 82 10.69 -1.95 4.73
N GLY A 83 9.82 -1.46 3.86
CA GLY A 83 8.44 -1.93 3.75
C GLY A 83 8.21 -2.69 2.46
N GLN A 84 7.16 -3.48 2.43
CA GLN A 84 6.75 -4.21 1.23
C GLN A 84 5.24 -4.15 1.05
N THR A 85 4.80 -4.20 -0.20
CA THR A 85 3.38 -4.33 -0.54
C THR A 85 3.24 -5.33 -1.68
N LEU A 86 2.46 -6.38 -1.44
CA LEU A 86 2.05 -7.30 -2.49
C LEU A 86 0.76 -6.78 -3.11
N VAL A 87 0.81 -6.51 -4.42
CA VAL A 87 -0.34 -6.09 -5.22
C VAL A 87 -0.70 -7.21 -6.17
N THR A 88 -1.92 -7.73 -6.05
CA THR A 88 -2.49 -8.67 -7.02
C THR A 88 -3.56 -7.95 -7.83
N MET A 89 -3.51 -8.10 -9.14
CA MET A 89 -4.42 -7.46 -10.07
C MET A 89 -5.11 -8.50 -10.94
N GLY A 90 -6.43 -8.45 -10.96
CA GLY A 90 -7.22 -9.20 -11.92
C GLY A 90 -7.01 -8.73 -13.37
N PRO A 91 -7.65 -9.40 -14.35
CA PRO A 91 -7.64 -8.95 -15.72
C PRO A 91 -8.10 -7.50 -15.86
N CYS A 92 -7.37 -6.70 -16.62
CA CYS A 92 -7.65 -5.28 -16.85
C CYS A 92 -7.66 -4.39 -15.60
N ALA A 93 -7.22 -4.87 -14.44
CA ALA A 93 -7.19 -4.06 -13.22
C ALA A 93 -6.09 -3.00 -13.28
N GLY A 94 -6.30 -1.89 -12.55
CA GLY A 94 -5.33 -0.80 -12.44
C GLY A 94 -4.99 -0.46 -10.99
N ASN A 95 -3.71 -0.24 -10.70
CA ASN A 95 -3.29 0.47 -9.51
C ASN A 95 -3.27 1.96 -9.84
N THR A 96 -4.13 2.71 -9.15
CA THR A 96 -4.45 4.10 -9.48
C THR A 96 -3.27 5.04 -9.32
N PRO A 97 -3.21 6.19 -10.02
CA PRO A 97 -2.15 7.19 -9.87
C PRO A 97 -1.99 7.63 -8.41
N HIS A 98 -0.78 7.45 -7.87
CA HIS A 98 -0.45 7.76 -6.47
C HIS A 98 1.03 8.09 -6.32
N THR A 99 1.39 8.53 -5.12
CA THR A 99 2.77 8.78 -4.73
C THR A 99 3.08 8.11 -3.39
N HIS A 100 4.36 7.85 -3.15
CA HIS A 100 4.89 7.48 -1.83
C HIS A 100 5.73 8.64 -1.28
N PRO A 101 5.17 9.46 -0.38
CA PRO A 101 5.84 10.70 0.05
C PRO A 101 7.08 10.45 0.92
N ARG A 102 7.23 9.27 1.52
CA ARG A 102 8.30 8.97 2.48
C ARG A 102 9.30 7.91 2.03
N GLY A 103 9.18 7.38 0.81
CA GLY A 103 10.12 6.36 0.33
C GLY A 103 10.12 6.20 -1.18
N SER A 104 11.27 5.84 -1.73
CA SER A 104 11.36 5.31 -3.09
C SER A 104 10.86 3.87 -3.13
N GLU A 105 10.48 3.41 -4.33
CA GLU A 105 9.94 2.09 -4.57
C GLU A 105 10.72 1.34 -5.64
N ILE A 106 10.88 0.03 -5.43
CA ILE A 106 11.31 -0.93 -6.46
C ILE A 106 10.22 -1.98 -6.57
N SER A 107 9.45 -1.95 -7.64
CA SER A 107 8.45 -2.96 -7.95
C SER A 107 9.04 -4.12 -8.73
N PHE A 108 8.83 -5.35 -8.25
CA PHE A 108 9.26 -6.59 -8.90
C PHE A 108 8.05 -7.40 -9.37
N LEU A 109 7.96 -7.69 -10.66
CA LEU A 109 6.85 -8.45 -11.21
C LEU A 109 7.02 -9.95 -10.96
N LEU A 110 6.12 -10.51 -10.16
CA LEU A 110 6.13 -11.93 -9.78
C LEU A 110 5.56 -12.82 -10.89
N TYR A 111 4.45 -12.42 -11.48
CA TYR A 111 3.83 -13.11 -12.62
C TYR A 111 2.89 -12.16 -13.39
N GLY A 112 2.57 -12.58 -14.62
CA GLY A 112 1.75 -11.79 -15.53
C GLY A 112 2.55 -10.75 -16.30
N GLU A 113 1.85 -9.75 -16.80
CA GLU A 113 2.40 -8.62 -17.56
C GLU A 113 1.64 -7.36 -17.15
N ILE A 114 2.36 -6.29 -16.84
CA ILE A 114 1.75 -5.00 -16.50
C ILE A 114 2.42 -3.86 -17.27
N SER A 115 1.64 -2.84 -17.60
CA SER A 115 2.15 -1.54 -18.02
C SER A 115 2.35 -0.69 -16.78
N PHE A 116 3.58 -0.26 -16.52
CA PHE A 116 3.93 0.59 -15.40
C PHE A 116 4.31 1.99 -15.91
N GLY A 117 3.79 3.04 -15.28
CA GLY A 117 4.04 4.41 -15.67
C GLY A 117 4.38 5.31 -14.51
N MET A 118 5.20 6.34 -14.78
CA MET A 118 5.46 7.44 -13.86
C MET A 118 5.48 8.77 -14.61
N VAL A 119 5.20 9.85 -13.89
CA VAL A 119 5.27 11.22 -14.40
C VAL A 119 6.35 11.96 -13.64
N GLU A 120 7.37 12.41 -14.36
CA GLU A 120 8.47 13.18 -13.82
C GLU A 120 8.00 14.55 -13.30
N GLU A 121 8.81 15.17 -12.47
CA GLU A 121 8.53 16.51 -11.93
C GLU A 121 8.61 17.62 -12.99
N ASN A 122 8.13 18.82 -12.62
CA ASN A 122 8.09 19.98 -13.52
C ASN A 122 9.46 20.35 -14.10
N ALA A 123 10.54 20.17 -13.34
CA ALA A 123 11.91 20.44 -13.83
C ALA A 123 12.28 19.60 -15.05
N ASN A 124 11.69 18.41 -15.19
CA ASN A 124 11.83 17.53 -16.35
C ASN A 124 10.61 17.61 -17.31
N GLY A 125 9.82 18.68 -17.22
CA GLY A 125 8.70 18.95 -18.14
C GLY A 125 7.52 18.02 -17.95
N ASN A 126 7.33 17.40 -16.79
CA ASN A 126 6.27 16.42 -16.53
C ASN A 126 6.29 15.24 -17.51
N GLN A 127 7.48 14.80 -17.90
CA GLN A 127 7.63 13.73 -18.88
C GLN A 127 6.94 12.44 -18.39
N LEU A 128 6.05 11.89 -19.20
CA LEU A 128 5.43 10.59 -18.96
C LEU A 128 6.36 9.47 -19.44
N ILE A 129 6.69 8.58 -18.52
CA ILE A 129 7.48 7.38 -18.79
C ILE A 129 6.57 6.17 -18.60
N ILE A 130 6.38 5.37 -19.65
CA ILE A 130 5.63 4.11 -19.59
C ILE A 130 6.52 2.98 -20.10
N ARG A 131 6.51 1.87 -19.38
CA ARG A 131 7.22 0.64 -19.77
C ARG A 131 6.37 -0.57 -19.43
N ASN A 132 6.40 -1.57 -20.31
CA ASN A 132 5.80 -2.86 -20.02
C ASN A 132 6.79 -3.70 -19.22
N MET A 133 6.30 -4.25 -18.13
CA MET A 133 7.00 -5.21 -17.28
C MET A 133 6.52 -6.61 -17.62
N THR A 134 7.47 -7.51 -17.74
CA THR A 134 7.25 -8.95 -17.82
C THR A 134 7.79 -9.63 -16.57
N GLN A 135 7.43 -10.88 -16.35
CA GLN A 135 7.88 -11.64 -15.16
C GLN A 135 9.41 -11.50 -14.95
N ASN A 136 9.81 -11.34 -13.68
CA ASN A 136 11.20 -11.19 -13.24
C ASN A 136 11.88 -9.87 -13.69
N THR A 137 11.10 -8.84 -14.01
CA THR A 137 11.61 -7.48 -14.22
C THR A 137 11.29 -6.55 -13.06
N THR A 138 12.03 -5.44 -12.95
CA THR A 138 11.82 -4.40 -11.94
C THR A 138 11.51 -3.05 -12.57
N PHE A 139 10.71 -2.25 -11.86
CA PHE A 139 10.48 -0.84 -12.14
C PHE A 139 10.89 -0.02 -10.91
N HIS A 140 11.59 1.10 -11.14
CA HIS A 140 12.10 1.96 -10.08
C HIS A 140 11.31 3.26 -10.06
N VAL A 141 10.80 3.64 -8.88
CA VAL A 141 10.06 4.88 -8.66
C VAL A 141 10.81 5.72 -7.62
N PRO A 142 11.30 6.92 -7.96
CA PRO A 142 11.85 7.85 -6.99
C PRO A 142 10.81 8.25 -5.95
N GLN A 143 11.27 8.64 -4.76
CA GLN A 143 10.39 9.13 -3.69
C GLN A 143 9.54 10.29 -4.17
N GLY A 144 8.23 10.25 -3.89
CA GLY A 144 7.28 11.31 -4.21
C GLY A 144 6.83 11.37 -5.67
N VAL A 145 7.44 10.62 -6.58
CA VAL A 145 7.06 10.63 -7.99
C VAL A 145 5.70 9.99 -8.20
N LEU A 146 4.85 10.67 -8.97
CA LEU A 146 3.54 10.16 -9.37
C LEU A 146 3.72 8.94 -10.28
N HIS A 147 3.10 7.82 -9.90
CA HIS A 147 3.18 6.58 -10.68
C HIS A 147 1.87 5.79 -10.63
N PHE A 148 1.75 4.84 -11.55
CA PHE A 148 0.57 3.99 -11.71
C PHE A 148 0.95 2.71 -12.45
N SER A 149 0.08 1.70 -12.37
CA SER A 149 0.26 0.47 -13.14
C SER A 149 -1.08 -0.10 -13.61
N HIS A 150 -1.06 -0.77 -14.77
CA HIS A 150 -2.23 -1.40 -15.36
C HIS A 150 -1.91 -2.81 -15.84
N ASN A 151 -2.71 -3.77 -15.44
CA ASN A 151 -2.74 -5.08 -16.07
C ASN A 151 -3.57 -4.98 -17.35
N LEU A 152 -2.92 -4.88 -18.50
CA LEU A 152 -3.59 -4.81 -19.80
C LEU A 152 -3.92 -6.19 -20.38
N ALA A 153 -3.61 -7.28 -19.66
CA ALA A 153 -3.87 -8.66 -20.09
C ALA A 153 -5.23 -9.17 -19.56
N CYS A 154 -5.74 -10.21 -20.21
CA CYS A 154 -6.94 -10.93 -19.78
C CYS A 154 -6.65 -12.02 -18.73
N LYS A 155 -5.49 -11.97 -18.09
CA LYS A 155 -5.03 -12.89 -17.04
C LYS A 155 -4.60 -12.09 -15.82
N PRO A 156 -4.64 -12.67 -14.60
CA PRO A 156 -4.14 -12.01 -13.42
C PRO A 156 -2.63 -11.71 -13.49
N ALA A 157 -2.21 -10.66 -12.79
CA ALA A 157 -0.81 -10.29 -12.57
C ALA A 157 -0.58 -9.97 -11.09
N ALA A 158 0.68 -10.10 -10.64
CA ALA A 158 1.06 -9.63 -9.30
C ALA A 158 2.49 -9.11 -9.28
N PHE A 159 2.70 -8.05 -8.50
CA PHE A 159 4.03 -7.51 -8.25
C PHE A 159 4.24 -7.26 -6.76
N LEU A 160 5.49 -7.27 -6.35
CA LEU A 160 5.93 -6.90 -5.01
C LEU A 160 6.63 -5.55 -5.08
N ALA A 161 6.02 -4.53 -4.49
CA ALA A 161 6.62 -3.23 -4.26
C ALA A 161 7.48 -3.30 -2.99
N ASN A 162 8.73 -2.86 -3.09
CA ASN A 162 9.67 -2.77 -1.99
C ASN A 162 10.03 -1.30 -1.79
N PHE A 163 9.93 -0.83 -0.55
CA PHE A 163 10.15 0.57 -0.21
C PHE A 163 11.44 0.76 0.59
N ALA A 164 12.13 1.88 0.36
CA ALA A 164 13.30 2.28 1.12
C ALA A 164 12.96 2.80 2.54
N THR A 165 11.76 2.52 3.02
CA THR A 165 11.27 2.87 4.35
C THR A 165 10.21 1.86 4.80
N LYS A 166 10.09 1.68 6.11
CA LYS A 166 9.03 0.85 6.73
C LYS A 166 7.64 1.48 6.67
N ASP A 167 7.55 2.77 6.38
CA ASP A 167 6.31 3.54 6.26
C ASP A 167 6.35 4.50 5.06
N PRO A 168 6.18 4.00 3.83
CA PRO A 168 6.24 4.83 2.61
C PRO A 168 5.11 5.87 2.53
N GLY A 169 3.99 5.61 3.17
CA GLY A 169 2.74 6.32 2.92
C GLY A 169 2.21 6.07 1.52
N THR A 170 0.97 6.45 1.31
CA THR A 170 0.36 6.45 -0.03
C THR A 170 -0.56 7.65 -0.14
N GLN A 171 -0.39 8.44 -1.19
CA GLN A 171 -1.27 9.54 -1.51
C GLN A 171 -1.87 9.31 -2.90
N THR A 172 -3.13 8.89 -2.96
CA THR A 172 -3.87 8.73 -4.20
C THR A 172 -4.22 10.11 -4.75
N MET A 173 -3.72 10.44 -5.93
CA MET A 173 -3.78 11.80 -6.48
C MET A 173 -5.21 12.27 -6.70
N TRP A 174 -6.05 11.42 -7.29
CA TRP A 174 -7.46 11.76 -7.52
C TRP A 174 -8.19 12.08 -6.21
N ASN A 175 -8.07 11.19 -5.21
CA ASN A 175 -8.72 11.38 -3.91
C ASN A 175 -8.23 12.66 -3.22
N SER A 176 -6.93 12.95 -3.31
CA SER A 176 -6.35 14.16 -2.74
C SER A 176 -6.85 15.43 -3.45
N LEU A 177 -6.94 15.38 -4.78
CA LEU A 177 -7.43 16.51 -5.58
C LEU A 177 -8.87 16.89 -5.21
N LEU A 178 -9.73 15.91 -4.98
CA LEU A 178 -11.12 16.14 -4.58
C LEU A 178 -11.26 16.80 -3.19
N GLN A 179 -10.23 16.78 -2.35
CA GLN A 179 -10.23 17.46 -1.05
C GLN A 179 -9.81 18.93 -1.15
N VAL A 180 -9.23 19.35 -2.28
CA VAL A 180 -8.82 20.76 -2.47
C VAL A 180 -10.05 21.65 -2.53
N PRO A 181 -10.05 22.81 -1.84
CA PRO A 181 -11.18 23.75 -1.87
C PRO A 181 -11.53 24.19 -3.30
N THR A 182 -12.84 24.30 -3.60
CA THR A 182 -13.36 24.65 -4.91
C THR A 182 -12.76 25.96 -5.49
N PRO A 183 -12.60 27.05 -4.73
CA PRO A 183 -11.96 28.25 -5.26
C PRO A 183 -10.50 28.04 -5.70
N ALA A 184 -9.76 27.18 -4.99
CA ALA A 184 -8.38 26.87 -5.36
C ALA A 184 -8.31 26.00 -6.64
N LEU A 185 -9.22 25.04 -6.80
CA LEU A 185 -9.32 24.27 -8.04
C LEU A 185 -9.78 25.13 -9.21
N ASN A 186 -10.75 26.04 -9.00
CA ASN A 186 -11.17 27.01 -10.02
C ASN A 186 -9.97 27.85 -10.51
N ALA A 187 -9.21 28.43 -9.59
CA ALA A 187 -8.03 29.22 -9.92
C ALA A 187 -6.95 28.41 -10.69
N ALA A 188 -6.76 27.15 -10.33
CA ALA A 188 -5.74 26.28 -10.94
C ALA A 188 -6.15 25.73 -12.31
N THR A 189 -7.42 25.43 -12.52
CA THR A 189 -7.90 24.70 -13.70
C THR A 189 -8.70 25.57 -14.69
N GLY A 190 -9.24 26.69 -14.25
CA GLY A 190 -10.21 27.50 -15.00
C GLY A 190 -11.59 26.87 -15.14
N LEU A 191 -11.83 25.71 -14.52
CA LEU A 191 -13.16 25.09 -14.49
C LEU A 191 -14.12 25.93 -13.64
N SER A 192 -15.40 26.02 -14.03
CA SER A 192 -16.42 26.66 -13.21
C SER A 192 -16.58 25.91 -11.86
N GLU A 193 -16.98 26.65 -10.81
CA GLU A 193 -17.24 26.06 -9.49
C GLU A 193 -18.32 24.96 -9.57
N VAL A 194 -19.33 25.12 -10.41
CA VAL A 194 -20.37 24.09 -10.64
C VAL A 194 -19.76 22.79 -11.15
N ASN A 195 -18.86 22.87 -12.13
CA ASN A 195 -18.20 21.69 -12.69
C ASN A 195 -17.28 21.02 -11.64
N ILE A 196 -16.59 21.82 -10.81
CA ILE A 196 -15.74 21.32 -9.73
C ILE A 196 -16.60 20.60 -8.68
N GLU A 197 -17.71 21.16 -8.26
CA GLU A 197 -18.61 20.50 -7.31
C GLU A 197 -19.19 19.18 -7.89
N GLN A 198 -19.47 19.14 -9.20
CA GLN A 198 -19.85 17.89 -9.87
C GLN A 198 -18.72 16.85 -9.81
N LEU A 199 -17.45 17.25 -10.06
CA LEU A 199 -16.31 16.35 -9.94
C LEU A 199 -16.17 15.80 -8.51
N LYS A 200 -16.44 16.61 -7.49
CA LYS A 200 -16.38 16.21 -6.08
C LYS A 200 -17.47 15.22 -5.67
N THR A 201 -18.52 15.08 -6.46
CA THR A 201 -19.54 14.04 -6.23
C THR A 201 -19.11 12.66 -6.75
N LEU A 202 -18.03 12.59 -7.54
CA LEU A 202 -17.52 11.31 -8.02
C LEU A 202 -16.95 10.49 -6.85
N PRO A 203 -17.09 9.16 -6.90
CA PRO A 203 -16.63 8.30 -5.83
C PRO A 203 -15.10 8.36 -5.71
N LEU A 204 -14.62 8.15 -4.49
CA LEU A 204 -13.20 7.97 -4.23
C LEU A 204 -12.69 6.70 -4.94
N VAL A 205 -11.49 6.79 -5.47
CA VAL A 205 -10.87 5.66 -6.16
C VAL A 205 -10.26 4.71 -5.14
N VAL A 206 -10.50 3.42 -5.32
CA VAL A 206 -9.86 2.34 -4.57
C VAL A 206 -8.91 1.56 -5.48
N ALA A 207 -7.87 0.99 -4.91
CA ALA A 207 -6.90 0.19 -5.65
C ALA A 207 -6.92 -1.28 -5.14
N PRO A 208 -6.76 -2.28 -6.01
CA PRO A 208 -6.77 -2.17 -7.47
C PRO A 208 -8.16 -1.82 -8.01
N GLY A 209 -8.20 -0.82 -8.88
CA GLY A 209 -9.42 -0.35 -9.51
C GLY A 209 -9.76 -1.10 -10.79
N THR A 210 -10.92 -0.76 -11.35
CA THR A 210 -11.33 -1.23 -12.68
C THR A 210 -10.42 -0.64 -13.74
N GLY A 211 -10.05 -1.43 -14.73
CA GLY A 211 -9.28 -0.98 -15.88
C GLY A 211 -10.12 -0.23 -16.92
N GLY A 212 -9.47 0.17 -17.99
CA GLY A 212 -10.11 0.88 -19.07
C GLY A 212 -11.14 0.02 -19.81
N GLU A 213 -12.21 0.66 -20.28
CA GLU A 213 -13.34 0.02 -20.97
C GLU A 213 -12.88 -0.84 -22.16
N GLU A 214 -11.91 -0.38 -22.94
CA GLU A 214 -11.39 -1.12 -24.10
C GLU A 214 -10.77 -2.46 -23.68
N CYS A 215 -9.93 -2.47 -22.64
CA CYS A 215 -9.34 -3.71 -22.15
C CYS A 215 -10.43 -4.67 -21.66
N MET A 216 -11.39 -4.18 -20.89
CA MET A 216 -12.49 -4.99 -20.36
C MET A 216 -13.31 -5.61 -21.48
N ARG A 217 -13.67 -4.83 -22.50
CA ARG A 217 -14.40 -5.31 -23.69
C ARG A 217 -13.61 -6.40 -24.42
N ARG A 218 -12.30 -6.19 -24.63
CA ARG A 218 -11.41 -7.17 -25.29
C ARG A 218 -11.30 -8.47 -24.51
N CYS A 219 -11.36 -8.40 -23.19
CA CYS A 219 -11.29 -9.56 -22.29
C CYS A 219 -12.67 -10.18 -21.98
N GLY A 220 -13.74 -9.71 -22.59
CA GLY A 220 -15.09 -10.21 -22.33
C GLY A 220 -15.63 -9.88 -20.94
N LEU A 221 -15.11 -8.81 -20.32
CA LEU A 221 -15.52 -8.35 -19.00
C LEU A 221 -16.55 -7.23 -19.11
N ASP A 222 -17.48 -7.18 -18.15
CA ASP A 222 -18.52 -6.16 -18.10
C ASP A 222 -18.02 -4.93 -17.35
N PHE A 223 -17.70 -3.87 -18.08
CA PHE A 223 -17.21 -2.61 -17.53
C PHE A 223 -18.23 -1.92 -16.61
N GLN A 224 -19.52 -1.96 -16.96
CA GLN A 224 -20.56 -1.32 -16.18
C GLN A 224 -20.75 -2.02 -14.83
N LYS A 225 -20.74 -3.35 -14.85
CA LYS A 225 -20.83 -4.15 -13.63
C LYS A 225 -19.59 -3.95 -12.74
N ALA A 226 -18.40 -3.89 -13.30
CA ALA A 226 -17.16 -3.66 -12.55
C ALA A 226 -17.13 -2.25 -11.95
N ASN A 227 -17.60 -1.22 -12.66
CA ASN A 227 -17.67 0.15 -12.15
C ASN A 227 -18.76 0.38 -11.09
N ALA A 228 -19.74 -0.48 -10.96
CA ALA A 228 -20.75 -0.36 -9.90
C ALA A 228 -20.14 -0.38 -8.49
N PHE A 229 -18.95 -0.96 -8.33
CA PHE A 229 -18.22 -0.98 -7.04
C PHE A 229 -17.56 0.34 -6.68
N HIS A 230 -17.35 1.26 -7.62
CA HIS A 230 -16.86 2.62 -7.29
C HIS A 230 -17.90 3.44 -6.53
N ASN A 231 -19.15 3.01 -6.46
CA ASN A 231 -20.23 3.69 -5.77
C ASN A 231 -20.43 3.22 -4.31
N VAL A 232 -19.57 2.34 -3.80
CA VAL A 232 -19.63 1.91 -2.40
C VAL A 232 -18.84 2.89 -1.53
N PRO A 233 -19.46 3.57 -0.56
CA PRO A 233 -18.73 4.43 0.38
C PRO A 233 -17.66 3.58 1.11
N PRO A 234 -16.46 4.11 1.36
CA PRO A 234 -15.45 3.41 2.13
C PRO A 234 -16.01 3.05 3.51
N ALA A 235 -15.82 1.81 3.92
CA ALA A 235 -16.38 1.23 5.15
C ALA A 235 -15.87 1.90 6.45
N ASN A 236 -15.00 2.90 6.39
CA ASN A 236 -14.47 3.66 7.51
C ASN A 236 -14.25 5.13 7.13
N THR A 237 -15.31 5.91 7.07
CA THR A 237 -15.17 7.34 7.30
C THR A 237 -15.01 7.54 8.81
N VAL A 238 -13.78 7.50 9.30
CA VAL A 238 -13.45 8.12 10.59
C VAL A 238 -13.78 9.60 10.42
N ALA A 239 -14.83 10.06 11.11
CA ALA A 239 -15.17 11.47 11.13
C ALA A 239 -13.91 12.27 11.50
N ALA A 240 -13.52 13.19 10.63
CA ALA A 240 -12.42 14.10 10.94
C ALA A 240 -12.73 14.77 12.28
N PRO A 241 -11.77 14.84 13.23
CA PRO A 241 -11.99 15.55 14.47
C PRO A 241 -12.37 17.00 14.13
N SER A 242 -13.51 17.45 14.64
CA SER A 242 -13.97 18.83 14.50
C SER A 242 -12.88 19.75 15.03
N VAL A 243 -12.24 20.52 14.16
CA VAL A 243 -11.33 21.58 14.58
C VAL A 243 -12.19 22.64 15.26
N ALA A 244 -12.17 22.65 16.59
CA ALA A 244 -12.76 23.72 17.37
C ALA A 244 -12.03 25.03 17.01
N THR A 245 -12.69 25.93 16.31
CA THR A 245 -12.24 27.29 16.06
C THR A 245 -12.16 28.03 17.39
N GLN A 246 -10.98 28.00 18.04
CA GLN A 246 -10.69 28.93 19.11
C GLN A 246 -10.49 30.32 18.49
N GLY A 247 -11.56 31.11 18.56
CA GLY A 247 -11.50 32.53 18.20
C GLY A 247 -10.49 33.29 19.07
N ARG A 248 -9.30 33.58 18.55
CA ARG A 248 -8.37 34.55 19.13
C ARG A 248 -8.95 35.93 18.90
N LYS A 249 -9.54 36.54 19.93
CA LYS A 249 -9.79 38.01 19.94
C LYS A 249 -8.43 38.69 20.03
N LEU A 250 -8.04 39.35 18.98
CA LEU A 250 -6.97 40.38 19.01
C LEU A 250 -7.49 41.57 19.79
N LYS A 251 -6.75 41.95 20.83
CA LYS A 251 -6.86 43.25 21.50
C LYS A 251 -5.80 44.18 20.89
#